data_3d79b45a9b3ad95e175efed8a95f192d
#
_entry.id   3d79b45a9b3ad95e175efed8a95f192d
#
_cell.length_a   1.000
_cell.length_b   1.000
_cell.length_c   1.000
_cell.angle_alpha   90.00
_cell.angle_beta   90.00
_cell.angle_gamma   90.00
#
_symmetry.space_group_name_H-M   'P 1'
#
loop_
_entity.id
_entity.type
_entity.pdbx_description
1 polymer ?
#
loop_
_entity_poly.entity_id
_entity_poly.type
_entity_poly.pdbx_seq_one_letter_code
_entity_poly.pdbx_strand_id
1 'polypeptide(L)'
;MLYTQEHLELQRSVKKFIDTEINPHVDAWEAAEIFPAHELFKKMGAAGFLGINKPQEYGGMGLDYSYQLAFVEALGDVNCGGVPMAIGVQTDMATPALARFGSDELRREFLAPSIA
;
A
#
# COMPACT_ATOMS: atom_id res chain seq x y z
N MET A 1 0.69 -6.89 20.12
CA MET A 1 0.34 -5.47 19.84
C MET A 1 -1.17 -5.32 19.94
N LEU A 2 -1.63 -4.29 20.63
CA LEU A 2 -3.05 -3.99 20.73
C LEU A 2 -3.42 -2.95 19.65
N TYR A 3 -4.31 -3.34 18.74
CA TYR A 3 -4.84 -2.43 17.75
C TYR A 3 -5.99 -1.60 18.33
N THR A 4 -6.02 -0.32 17.99
CA THR A 4 -7.14 0.54 18.32
C THR A 4 -8.28 0.33 17.32
N GLN A 5 -9.42 0.96 17.58
CA GLN A 5 -10.55 0.95 16.67
C GLN A 5 -10.15 1.47 15.28
N GLU A 6 -9.29 2.48 15.22
CA GLU A 6 -8.81 3.04 13.95
C GLU A 6 -7.97 2.05 13.15
N HIS A 7 -7.12 1.25 13.82
CA HIS A 7 -6.38 0.17 13.15
C HIS A 7 -7.34 -0.85 12.54
N LEU A 8 -8.38 -1.23 13.27
CA LEU A 8 -9.36 -2.21 12.80
C LEU A 8 -10.18 -1.66 11.63
N GLU A 9 -10.49 -0.38 11.64
CA GLU A 9 -11.17 0.27 10.51
C GLU A 9 -10.30 0.30 9.27
N LEU A 10 -9.01 0.58 9.42
CA LEU A 10 -8.06 0.50 8.32
C LEU A 10 -8.05 -0.91 7.73
N GLN A 11 -7.95 -1.94 8.57
CA GLN A 11 -7.96 -3.33 8.12
C GLN A 11 -9.24 -3.67 7.37
N ARG A 12 -10.38 -3.22 7.85
CA ARG A 12 -11.66 -3.43 7.15
C ARG A 12 -11.69 -2.79 5.78
N SER A 13 -11.18 -1.57 5.67
CA SER A 13 -11.08 -0.86 4.40
C SER A 13 -10.15 -1.59 3.41
N VAL A 14 -9.02 -2.07 3.89
CA VAL A 14 -8.07 -2.83 3.08
C VAL A 14 -8.68 -4.14 2.62
N LYS A 15 -9.32 -4.89 3.52
CA LYS A 15 -9.98 -6.16 3.19
C LYS A 15 -11.09 -5.97 2.17
N LYS A 16 -11.87 -4.89 2.30
CA LYS A 16 -12.91 -4.56 1.32
C LYS A 16 -12.30 -4.26 -0.05
N PHE A 17 -11.20 -3.51 -0.07
CA PHE A 17 -10.47 -3.24 -1.31
C PHE A 17 -9.97 -4.53 -1.96
N ILE A 18 -9.40 -5.43 -1.17
CA ILE A 18 -8.92 -6.73 -1.65
C ILE A 18 -10.07 -7.54 -2.24
N ASP A 19 -11.20 -7.60 -1.55
CA ASP A 19 -12.37 -8.37 -2.00
C ASP A 19 -13.01 -7.80 -3.26
N THR A 20 -12.88 -6.51 -3.50
CA THR A 20 -13.50 -5.82 -4.64
C THR A 20 -12.54 -5.72 -5.82
N GLU A 21 -11.27 -5.35 -5.59
CA GLU A 21 -10.34 -4.96 -6.65
C GLU A 21 -9.24 -5.98 -6.92
N ILE A 22 -8.99 -6.92 -6.03
CA ILE A 22 -7.88 -7.88 -6.17
C ILE A 22 -8.36 -9.32 -6.32
N ASN A 23 -8.97 -9.87 -5.29
CA ASN A 23 -9.31 -11.31 -5.26
C ASN A 23 -10.23 -11.77 -6.41
N PRO A 24 -11.22 -10.99 -6.89
CA PRO A 24 -12.01 -11.42 -8.03
C PRO A 24 -11.22 -11.63 -9.31
N HIS A 25 -10.06 -11.04 -9.42
CA HIS A 25 -9.21 -11.06 -10.62
C HIS A 25 -7.98 -11.97 -10.52
N VAL A 26 -7.70 -12.52 -9.34
CA VAL A 26 -6.46 -13.27 -9.08
C VAL A 26 -6.29 -14.45 -10.04
N ASP A 27 -7.32 -15.25 -10.26
CA ASP A 27 -7.21 -16.41 -11.13
C ASP A 27 -6.88 -16.01 -12.57
N ALA A 28 -7.49 -14.93 -13.06
CA ALA A 28 -7.21 -14.41 -14.41
C ALA A 28 -5.79 -13.87 -14.51
N TRP A 29 -5.32 -13.16 -13.48
CA TRP A 29 -3.96 -12.63 -13.46
C TRP A 29 -2.91 -13.74 -13.39
N GLU A 30 -3.16 -14.77 -12.58
CA GLU A 30 -2.27 -15.93 -12.50
C GLU A 30 -2.19 -16.65 -13.84
N ALA A 31 -3.32 -16.85 -14.53
CA ALA A 31 -3.35 -17.49 -15.84
C ALA A 31 -2.62 -16.66 -16.90
N ALA A 32 -2.69 -15.34 -16.83
CA ALA A 32 -2.00 -14.43 -17.74
C ALA A 32 -0.53 -14.21 -17.39
N GLU A 33 -0.09 -14.65 -16.22
CA GLU A 33 1.28 -14.43 -15.69
C GLU A 33 1.64 -12.96 -15.51
N ILE A 34 0.64 -12.09 -15.38
CA ILE A 34 0.82 -10.64 -15.18
C ILE A 34 -0.44 -10.05 -14.55
N PHE A 35 -0.28 -9.02 -13.74
CA PHE A 35 -1.41 -8.23 -13.24
C PHE A 35 -1.26 -6.76 -13.67
N PRO A 36 -2.37 -5.99 -13.74
CA PRO A 36 -2.32 -4.59 -14.18
C PRO A 36 -1.80 -3.68 -13.06
N ALA A 37 -0.48 -3.69 -12.85
CA ALA A 37 0.16 -3.02 -11.73
C ALA A 37 -0.13 -1.52 -11.67
N HIS A 38 -0.03 -0.82 -12.81
CA HIS A 38 -0.27 0.62 -12.84
C HIS A 38 -1.70 0.98 -12.46
N GLU A 39 -2.67 0.25 -12.98
CA GLU A 39 -4.08 0.47 -12.68
C GLU A 39 -4.38 0.18 -11.20
N LEU A 40 -3.91 -0.94 -10.69
CA LEU A 40 -4.11 -1.33 -9.30
C LEU A 40 -3.46 -0.32 -8.34
N PHE A 41 -2.22 0.07 -8.60
CA PHE A 41 -1.48 0.99 -7.74
C PHE A 41 -2.08 2.39 -7.74
N LYS A 42 -2.64 2.84 -8.86
CA LYS A 42 -3.39 4.11 -8.90
C LYS A 42 -4.61 4.07 -7.99
N LYS A 43 -5.34 2.96 -7.99
CA LYS A 43 -6.49 2.78 -7.09
C LYS A 43 -6.06 2.74 -5.63
N MET A 44 -4.97 2.06 -5.34
CA MET A 44 -4.42 1.98 -3.98
C MET A 44 -3.92 3.34 -3.49
N GLY A 45 -3.23 4.07 -4.36
CA GLY A 45 -2.77 5.43 -4.05
C GLY A 45 -3.93 6.37 -3.76
N ALA A 46 -4.98 6.32 -4.57
CA ALA A 46 -6.19 7.12 -4.35
C ALA A 46 -6.88 6.79 -3.03
N ALA A 47 -6.82 5.53 -2.58
CA ALA A 47 -7.35 5.11 -1.29
C ALA A 47 -6.44 5.44 -0.11
N GLY A 48 -5.21 5.92 -0.36
CA GLY A 48 -4.24 6.26 0.68
C GLY A 48 -3.37 5.09 1.14
N PHE A 49 -3.51 3.92 0.57
CA PHE A 49 -2.83 2.71 1.06
C PHE A 49 -1.34 2.65 0.76
N LEU A 50 -0.85 3.45 -0.18
CA LEU A 50 0.57 3.48 -0.52
C LEU A 50 1.38 4.45 0.34
N GLY A 51 0.73 5.27 1.15
CA GLY A 51 1.39 6.28 1.98
C GLY A 51 0.96 6.30 3.43
N ILE A 52 0.51 5.18 4.00
CA ILE A 52 -0.04 5.11 5.36
C ILE A 52 0.91 5.73 6.38
N ASN A 53 2.18 5.36 6.36
CA ASN A 53 3.20 5.87 7.30
C ASN A 53 4.19 6.84 6.65
N LYS A 54 3.82 7.45 5.55
CA LYS A 54 4.65 8.45 4.87
C LYS A 54 4.23 9.86 5.29
N PRO A 55 5.15 10.86 5.18
CA PRO A 55 4.86 12.23 5.62
C PRO A 55 3.66 12.86 4.91
N GLN A 56 2.83 13.56 5.67
CA GLN A 56 1.66 14.26 5.12
C GLN A 56 2.03 15.31 4.08
N GLU A 57 3.15 15.97 4.25
CA GLU A 57 3.62 17.03 3.33
C GLU A 57 3.91 16.50 1.91
N TYR A 58 4.06 15.20 1.75
CA TYR A 58 4.26 14.55 0.44
C TYR A 58 3.06 13.72 0.01
N GLY A 59 1.93 13.87 0.69
CA GLY A 59 0.69 13.17 0.35
C GLY A 59 0.39 11.92 1.15
N GLY A 60 1.25 11.59 2.13
CA GLY A 60 1.03 10.45 3.01
C GLY A 60 0.02 10.73 4.12
N MET A 61 -0.37 9.69 4.85
CA MET A 61 -1.30 9.80 5.96
C MET A 61 -0.62 10.21 7.28
N GLY A 62 0.71 10.08 7.36
CA GLY A 62 1.48 10.46 8.54
C GLY A 62 1.22 9.60 9.77
N LEU A 63 0.71 8.40 9.60
CA LEU A 63 0.44 7.49 10.71
C LEU A 63 1.71 6.74 11.11
N ASP A 64 1.72 6.17 12.32
CA ASP A 64 2.88 5.44 12.80
C ASP A 64 2.97 4.04 12.18
N TYR A 65 4.07 3.33 12.46
CA TYR A 65 4.33 2.03 11.85
C TYR A 65 3.32 0.94 12.26
N SER A 66 2.63 1.10 13.40
CA SER A 66 1.60 0.15 13.81
C SER A 66 0.46 0.06 12.80
N TYR A 67 0.14 1.16 12.12
CA TYR A 67 -0.85 1.18 11.05
C TYR A 67 -0.33 0.46 9.81
N GLN A 68 0.96 0.59 9.50
CA GLN A 68 1.56 -0.17 8.41
C GLN A 68 1.53 -1.67 8.69
N LEU A 69 1.78 -2.07 9.95
CA LEU A 69 1.66 -3.48 10.35
C LEU A 69 0.23 -3.99 10.18
N ALA A 70 -0.76 -3.20 10.58
CA ALA A 70 -2.16 -3.55 10.39
C ALA A 70 -2.51 -3.74 8.91
N PHE A 71 -1.98 -2.86 8.05
CA PHE A 71 -2.14 -2.96 6.61
C PHE A 71 -1.52 -4.25 6.06
N VAL A 72 -0.27 -4.53 6.42
CA VAL A 72 0.45 -5.73 5.97
C VAL A 72 -0.27 -7.01 6.40
N GLU A 73 -0.78 -7.04 7.64
CA GLU A 73 -1.56 -8.17 8.13
C GLU A 73 -2.82 -8.39 7.29
N ALA A 74 -3.53 -7.30 6.95
CA ALA A 74 -4.71 -7.37 6.10
C ALA A 74 -4.39 -7.84 4.67
N LEU A 75 -3.19 -7.56 4.15
CA LEU A 75 -2.75 -8.06 2.85
C LEU A 75 -2.69 -9.59 2.78
N GLY A 76 -2.65 -10.26 3.93
CA GLY A 76 -2.73 -11.72 3.98
C GLY A 76 -4.01 -12.30 3.41
N ASP A 77 -5.05 -11.50 3.23
CA ASP A 77 -6.30 -11.93 2.62
C ASP A 77 -6.24 -12.03 1.08
N VAL A 78 -5.17 -11.54 0.45
CA VAL A 78 -4.97 -11.68 -1.00
C VAL A 78 -4.68 -13.14 -1.34
N ASN A 79 -5.38 -13.66 -2.35
CA ASN A 79 -5.32 -15.07 -2.73
C ASN A 79 -4.15 -15.43 -3.66
N CYS A 80 -3.09 -14.63 -3.68
CA CYS A 80 -1.85 -14.92 -4.41
C CYS A 80 -0.65 -14.29 -3.69
N GLY A 81 0.57 -14.70 -4.08
CA GLY A 81 1.80 -14.20 -3.45
C GLY A 81 2.38 -12.97 -4.12
N GLY A 82 2.22 -12.87 -5.45
CA GLY A 82 2.91 -11.83 -6.24
C GLY A 82 2.40 -10.41 -6.00
N VAL A 83 1.08 -10.23 -5.87
CA VAL A 83 0.49 -8.91 -5.66
C VAL A 83 0.88 -8.33 -4.29
N PRO A 84 0.75 -9.07 -3.16
CA PRO A 84 1.23 -8.56 -1.88
C PRO A 84 2.73 -8.25 -1.88
N MET A 85 3.53 -9.06 -2.56
CA MET A 85 4.97 -8.80 -2.68
C MET A 85 5.24 -7.50 -3.43
N ALA A 86 4.55 -7.26 -4.55
CA ALA A 86 4.70 -6.02 -5.31
C ALA A 86 4.31 -4.79 -4.48
N ILE A 87 3.23 -4.89 -3.73
CA ILE A 87 2.79 -3.82 -2.83
C ILE A 87 3.85 -3.56 -1.75
N GLY A 88 4.35 -4.62 -1.10
CA GLY A 88 5.37 -4.51 -0.07
C GLY A 88 6.68 -3.92 -0.58
N VAL A 89 7.08 -4.23 -1.81
CA VAL A 89 8.25 -3.59 -2.42
C VAL A 89 8.07 -2.08 -2.49
N GLN A 90 6.91 -1.62 -2.92
CA GLN A 90 6.62 -0.19 -3.02
C GLN A 90 6.57 0.48 -1.65
N THR A 91 5.86 -0.10 -0.68
CA THR A 91 5.58 0.56 0.60
C THR A 91 6.68 0.40 1.64
N ASP A 92 7.36 -0.76 1.65
CA ASP A 92 8.28 -1.14 2.72
C ASP A 92 9.74 -1.30 2.28
N MET A 93 10.01 -1.34 0.99
CA MET A 93 11.37 -1.52 0.47
C MET A 93 11.85 -0.33 -0.35
N ALA A 94 11.06 0.15 -1.30
CA ALA A 94 11.49 1.20 -2.22
C ALA A 94 11.37 2.61 -1.64
N THR A 95 10.33 2.89 -0.84
CA THR A 95 10.03 4.25 -0.38
C THR A 95 10.51 4.63 1.02
N PRO A 96 10.74 3.72 1.99
CA PRO A 96 11.10 4.13 3.35
C PRO A 96 12.39 4.95 3.45
N ALA A 97 13.46 4.52 2.77
CA ALA A 97 14.72 5.25 2.81
C ALA A 97 14.60 6.63 2.18
N LEU A 98 13.88 6.74 1.08
CA LEU A 98 13.62 8.02 0.42
C LEU A 98 12.81 8.95 1.34
N ALA A 99 11.76 8.42 1.99
CA ALA A 99 10.93 9.19 2.89
C ALA A 99 11.70 9.71 4.10
N ARG A 100 12.67 8.92 4.60
CA ARG A 100 13.41 9.23 5.82
C ARG A 100 14.66 10.05 5.58
N PHE A 101 15.40 9.77 4.50
CA PHE A 101 16.74 10.33 4.26
C PHE A 101 16.84 11.17 2.99
N GLY A 102 15.82 11.19 2.14
CA GLY A 102 15.83 11.96 0.92
C GLY A 102 15.80 13.47 1.18
N SER A 103 16.33 14.28 0.24
CA SER A 103 16.16 15.72 0.26
C SER A 103 14.69 16.07 -0.04
N ASP A 104 14.28 17.30 0.27
CA ASP A 104 12.94 17.77 -0.07
C ASP A 104 12.67 17.68 -1.57
N GLU A 105 13.66 18.02 -2.39
CA GLU A 105 13.58 17.93 -3.84
C GLU A 105 13.32 16.50 -4.31
N LEU A 106 14.11 15.53 -3.81
CA LEU A 106 13.94 14.12 -4.15
C LEU A 106 12.58 13.57 -3.70
N ARG A 107 12.14 13.97 -2.51
CA ARG A 107 10.85 13.53 -2.00
C ARG A 107 9.70 14.06 -2.85
N ARG A 108 9.76 15.29 -3.31
CA ARG A 108 8.72 15.88 -4.17
C ARG A 108 8.72 15.25 -5.56
N GLU A 109 9.90 14.95 -6.09
CA GLU A 109 10.03 14.40 -7.45
C GLU A 109 9.66 12.91 -7.51
N PHE A 110 10.08 12.12 -6.52
CA PHE A 110 9.96 10.66 -6.55
C PHE A 110 9.02 10.09 -5.50
N LEU A 111 9.03 10.60 -4.26
CA LEU A 111 8.21 10.03 -3.19
C LEU A 111 6.73 10.39 -3.38
N ALA A 112 6.41 11.66 -3.55
CA ALA A 112 5.03 12.10 -3.66
C ALA A 112 4.28 11.39 -4.80
N PRO A 113 4.84 11.25 -6.03
CA PRO A 113 4.18 10.47 -7.07
C PRO A 113 4.06 8.98 -6.74
N SER A 114 4.97 8.43 -5.94
CA SER A 114 4.95 7.00 -5.59
C SER A 114 3.84 6.63 -4.62
N ILE A 115 3.31 7.58 -3.88
CA ILE A 115 2.25 7.35 -2.87
C ILE A 115 0.90 7.89 -3.27
N ALA A 116 0.83 8.59 -4.39
CA ALA A 116 -0.42 9.17 -4.91
C ALA A 116 -1.30 8.14 -5.61
#